data_6c884e33728c650e31efec84866797c5
#
_entry.id   6c884e33728c650e31efec84866797c5
#
_cell.length_a   1.000
_cell.length_b   1.000
_cell.length_c   1.000
_cell.angle_alpha   90.00
_cell.angle_beta   90.00
_cell.angle_gamma   90.00
#
_symmetry.space_group_name_H-M   'P 1'
#
loop_
_entity.id
_entity.type
_entity.pdbx_description
1 polymer ?
#
loop_
_entity_poly.entity_id
_entity_poly.type
_entity_poly.pdbx_seq_one_letter_code
_entity_poly.pdbx_strand_id
1 'polypeptide(L)'
;GPKLHGVSSPKKGDRALSLEEVVEKSLRAVNLWDELKDCLKDSALRLSLEQQQRLCIARLLAVNPEVLLMDEPCSALDPVATLRIEELIHEMKKDYTIVIVTHNMQQAARISDETAYFYLGELIEFGRTDRIFTSPEKKETEDYITGRFG
;
A
#
# COMPACT_ATOMS: atom_id res chain seq x y z
N GLY A 1 7.88 -11.26 9.71
CA GLY A 1 6.54 -11.76 9.92
C GLY A 1 6.21 -12.01 11.40
N PRO A 2 5.04 -12.55 11.74
CA PRO A 2 4.57 -12.75 13.12
C PRO A 2 5.56 -13.48 14.05
N LYS A 3 6.37 -14.41 13.50
CA LYS A 3 7.40 -15.13 14.27
C LYS A 3 8.58 -14.27 14.71
N LEU A 4 8.88 -13.19 13.98
CA LEU A 4 10.02 -12.31 14.28
C LEU A 4 9.65 -11.15 15.20
N HIS A 5 8.41 -10.65 15.10
CA HIS A 5 7.98 -9.46 15.82
C HIS A 5 7.12 -9.75 17.06
N GLY A 6 6.78 -11.02 17.29
CA GLY A 6 5.79 -11.39 18.31
C GLY A 6 4.43 -10.79 17.96
N VAL A 7 3.41 -11.60 17.78
CA VAL A 7 2.04 -11.07 17.65
C VAL A 7 1.76 -10.27 18.92
N SER A 8 1.42 -9.01 18.80
CA SER A 8 1.10 -8.13 19.94
C SER A 8 0.13 -8.87 20.87
N SER A 9 0.40 -8.80 22.17
CA SER A 9 -0.44 -9.46 23.18
C SER A 9 -1.90 -9.04 22.98
N PRO A 10 -2.85 -9.98 22.91
CA PRO A 10 -4.26 -9.66 22.72
C PRO A 10 -4.73 -8.72 23.84
N LYS A 11 -5.58 -7.75 23.50
CA LYS A 11 -6.30 -6.95 24.51
C LYS A 11 -7.03 -7.91 25.42
N LYS A 12 -7.03 -7.63 26.72
CA LYS A 12 -7.59 -8.47 27.78
C LYS A 12 -9.04 -8.87 27.45
N GLY A 13 -9.25 -10.10 26.95
CA GLY A 13 -10.56 -10.63 26.52
C GLY A 13 -10.58 -11.29 25.14
N ASP A 14 -9.62 -11.02 24.24
CA ASP A 14 -9.55 -11.63 22.91
C ASP A 14 -8.69 -12.89 22.93
N ARG A 15 -9.21 -13.98 22.35
CA ARG A 15 -8.43 -15.20 22.09
C ARG A 15 -7.29 -14.84 21.13
N ALA A 16 -6.05 -15.12 21.54
CA ALA A 16 -4.91 -14.99 20.63
C ALA A 16 -5.12 -15.90 19.40
N LEU A 17 -5.04 -15.31 18.19
CA LEU A 17 -5.14 -16.07 16.95
C LEU A 17 -3.95 -17.01 16.81
N SER A 18 -4.18 -18.21 16.32
CA SER A 18 -3.11 -19.12 15.92
C SER A 18 -2.33 -18.54 14.73
N LEU A 19 -1.13 -19.06 14.47
CA LEU A 19 -0.34 -18.62 13.32
C LEU A 19 -1.09 -18.85 12.00
N GLU A 20 -1.79 -19.96 11.89
CA GLU A 20 -2.59 -20.35 10.73
C GLU A 20 -3.75 -19.35 10.52
N GLU A 21 -4.48 -18.99 11.59
CA GLU A 21 -5.55 -17.98 11.54
C GLU A 21 -5.02 -16.61 11.11
N VAL A 22 -3.84 -16.20 11.59
CA VAL A 22 -3.20 -14.91 11.15
C VAL A 22 -2.84 -14.96 9.68
N VAL A 23 -2.27 -16.08 9.20
CA VAL A 23 -1.91 -16.26 7.78
C VAL A 23 -3.16 -16.19 6.91
N GLU A 24 -4.19 -16.97 7.24
CA GLU A 24 -5.45 -16.97 6.48
C GLU A 24 -6.08 -15.58 6.45
N LYS A 25 -6.23 -14.92 7.61
CA LYS A 25 -6.80 -13.57 7.70
C LYS A 25 -6.03 -12.57 6.83
N SER A 26 -4.70 -12.61 6.90
CA SER A 26 -3.86 -11.67 6.14
C SER A 26 -3.94 -11.91 4.63
N LEU A 27 -4.00 -13.17 4.18
CA LEU A 27 -4.14 -13.51 2.76
C LEU A 27 -5.54 -13.21 2.23
N ARG A 28 -6.58 -13.36 3.04
CA ARG A 28 -7.95 -12.97 2.68
C ARG A 28 -8.08 -11.45 2.51
N ALA A 29 -7.44 -10.68 3.39
CA ALA A 29 -7.47 -9.21 3.32
C ALA A 29 -6.83 -8.63 2.05
N VAL A 30 -6.02 -9.42 1.34
CA VAL A 30 -5.42 -9.02 0.05
C VAL A 30 -5.93 -9.88 -1.12
N ASN A 31 -7.04 -10.59 -0.95
CA ASN A 31 -7.67 -11.46 -1.96
C ASN A 31 -6.72 -12.54 -2.53
N LEU A 32 -5.82 -13.10 -1.71
CA LEU A 32 -4.86 -14.15 -2.13
C LEU A 32 -5.17 -15.54 -1.53
N TRP A 33 -6.06 -15.63 -0.55
CA TRP A 33 -6.28 -16.91 0.16
C TRP A 33 -6.69 -18.04 -0.77
N ASP A 34 -7.69 -17.81 -1.61
CA ASP A 34 -8.24 -18.85 -2.48
C ASP A 34 -7.27 -19.30 -3.57
N GLU A 35 -6.32 -18.42 -3.93
CA GLU A 35 -5.26 -18.74 -4.89
C GLU A 35 -4.10 -19.55 -4.25
N LEU A 36 -3.83 -19.34 -2.93
CA LEU A 36 -2.61 -19.83 -2.30
C LEU A 36 -2.82 -20.88 -1.19
N LYS A 37 -4.04 -21.09 -0.71
CA LYS A 37 -4.34 -21.98 0.43
C LYS A 37 -3.74 -23.39 0.30
N ASP A 38 -3.67 -23.92 -0.93
CA ASP A 38 -3.17 -25.27 -1.21
C ASP A 38 -1.66 -25.33 -1.47
N CYS A 39 -0.98 -24.18 -1.55
CA CYS A 39 0.45 -24.08 -1.85
C CYS A 39 1.24 -23.14 -0.91
N LEU A 40 0.77 -22.97 0.34
CA LEU A 40 1.38 -22.08 1.33
C LEU A 40 2.85 -22.36 1.66
N LYS A 41 3.35 -23.56 1.34
CA LYS A 41 4.74 -23.98 1.57
C LYS A 41 5.63 -23.78 0.37
N ASP A 42 5.07 -23.44 -0.77
CA ASP A 42 5.81 -23.22 -2.01
C ASP A 42 6.62 -21.91 -1.96
N SER A 43 7.59 -21.81 -2.86
CA SER A 43 8.38 -20.60 -2.97
C SER A 43 7.56 -19.45 -3.56
N ALA A 44 7.53 -18.30 -2.88
CA ALA A 44 6.86 -17.10 -3.35
C ALA A 44 7.44 -16.57 -4.69
N LEU A 45 8.65 -16.97 -5.07
CA LEU A 45 9.25 -16.59 -6.37
C LEU A 45 8.54 -17.23 -7.58
N ARG A 46 7.64 -18.20 -7.35
CA ARG A 46 6.81 -18.83 -8.41
C ARG A 46 5.52 -18.03 -8.69
N LEU A 47 5.20 -17.06 -7.84
CA LEU A 47 4.03 -16.20 -7.97
C LEU A 47 4.26 -15.13 -9.05
N SER A 48 3.18 -14.63 -9.64
CA SER A 48 3.24 -13.44 -10.49
C SER A 48 3.71 -12.21 -9.69
N LEU A 49 4.22 -11.18 -10.37
CA LEU A 49 4.65 -9.95 -9.69
C LEU A 49 3.51 -9.30 -8.88
N GLU A 50 2.30 -9.30 -9.43
CA GLU A 50 1.11 -8.80 -8.73
C GLU A 50 0.81 -9.61 -7.47
N GLN A 51 0.84 -10.95 -7.55
CA GLN A 51 0.64 -11.82 -6.38
C GLN A 51 1.75 -11.61 -5.33
N GLN A 52 3.01 -11.46 -5.77
CA GLN A 52 4.11 -11.14 -4.85
C GLN A 52 3.88 -9.81 -4.14
N GLN A 53 3.39 -8.79 -4.85
CA GLN A 53 3.09 -7.48 -4.26
C GLN A 53 1.96 -7.57 -3.24
N ARG A 54 0.86 -8.25 -3.56
CA ARG A 54 -0.23 -8.54 -2.61
C ARG A 54 0.27 -9.32 -1.39
N LEU A 55 1.16 -10.29 -1.60
CA LEU A 55 1.77 -11.05 -0.51
C LEU A 55 2.65 -10.16 0.40
N CYS A 56 3.37 -9.20 -0.17
CA CYS A 56 4.12 -8.22 0.62
C CYS A 56 3.18 -7.37 1.50
N ILE A 57 2.04 -6.94 0.97
CA ILE A 57 1.02 -6.22 1.74
C ILE A 57 0.44 -7.14 2.84
N ALA A 58 0.08 -8.39 2.54
CA ALA A 58 -0.40 -9.35 3.54
C ALA A 58 0.59 -9.53 4.71
N ARG A 59 1.89 -9.52 4.43
CA ARG A 59 2.94 -9.58 5.48
C ARG A 59 2.93 -8.37 6.40
N LEU A 60 2.62 -7.18 5.89
CA LEU A 60 2.47 -5.98 6.71
C LEU A 60 1.24 -6.12 7.61
N LEU A 61 0.12 -6.58 7.08
CA LEU A 61 -1.13 -6.74 7.83
C LEU A 61 -1.03 -7.79 8.94
N ALA A 62 -0.17 -8.81 8.78
CA ALA A 62 0.00 -9.88 9.76
C ALA A 62 0.51 -9.42 11.14
N VAL A 63 1.07 -8.22 11.25
CA VAL A 63 1.50 -7.61 12.52
C VAL A 63 0.51 -6.59 13.08
N ASN A 64 -0.65 -6.47 12.44
CA ASN A 64 -1.74 -5.56 12.82
C ASN A 64 -1.27 -4.11 13.05
N PRO A 65 -0.69 -3.44 12.03
CA PRO A 65 -0.18 -2.08 12.16
C PRO A 65 -1.33 -1.06 12.20
N GLU A 66 -1.06 0.12 12.75
CA GLU A 66 -1.95 1.28 12.65
C GLU A 66 -1.70 2.07 11.36
N VAL A 67 -0.46 2.07 10.89
CA VAL A 67 -0.02 2.79 9.69
C VAL A 67 0.73 1.85 8.75
N LEU A 68 0.40 1.89 7.48
CA LEU A 68 1.07 1.17 6.41
C LEU A 68 1.94 2.14 5.60
N LEU A 69 3.23 1.82 5.46
CA LEU A 69 4.15 2.56 4.62
C LEU A 69 4.46 1.72 3.38
N MET A 70 4.21 2.29 2.20
CA MET A 70 4.44 1.63 0.92
C MET A 70 5.33 2.50 0.05
N ASP A 71 6.42 1.93 -0.43
CA ASP A 71 7.36 2.59 -1.34
C ASP A 71 7.22 1.98 -2.73
N GLU A 72 6.79 2.79 -3.69
CA GLU A 72 6.58 2.43 -5.10
C GLU A 72 5.80 1.11 -5.30
N PRO A 73 4.60 0.93 -4.69
CA PRO A 73 3.92 -0.37 -4.66
C PRO A 73 3.52 -0.91 -6.03
N CYS A 74 3.53 -0.10 -7.07
CA CYS A 74 3.12 -0.51 -8.43
C CYS A 74 4.19 -0.34 -9.50
N SER A 75 5.42 0.06 -9.16
CA SER A 75 6.46 0.44 -10.14
C SER A 75 6.85 -0.67 -11.11
N ALA A 76 6.74 -1.94 -10.72
CA ALA A 76 7.11 -3.10 -11.53
C ALA A 76 5.90 -3.81 -12.18
N LEU A 77 4.70 -3.25 -12.05
CA LEU A 77 3.45 -3.86 -12.49
C LEU A 77 2.98 -3.31 -13.84
N ASP A 78 2.32 -4.15 -14.62
CA ASP A 78 1.58 -3.71 -15.79
C ASP A 78 0.33 -2.90 -15.38
N PRO A 79 -0.32 -2.18 -16.32
CA PRO A 79 -1.46 -1.33 -15.99
C PRO A 79 -2.64 -2.06 -15.36
N VAL A 80 -2.90 -3.32 -15.73
CA VAL A 80 -4.01 -4.12 -15.18
C VAL A 80 -3.71 -4.53 -13.74
N ALA A 81 -2.49 -5.01 -13.50
CA ALA A 81 -2.03 -5.35 -12.15
C ALA A 81 -1.97 -4.12 -11.24
N THR A 82 -1.54 -2.96 -11.78
CA THR A 82 -1.56 -1.69 -11.06
C THR A 82 -2.96 -1.33 -10.57
N LEU A 83 -3.98 -1.41 -11.44
CA LEU A 83 -5.37 -1.12 -11.05
C LEU A 83 -5.85 -2.03 -9.91
N ARG A 84 -5.51 -3.31 -9.95
CA ARG A 84 -5.88 -4.25 -8.87
C ARG A 84 -5.25 -3.89 -7.53
N ILE A 85 -4.00 -3.43 -7.52
CA ILE A 85 -3.34 -2.96 -6.29
C ILE A 85 -3.97 -1.64 -5.83
N GLU A 86 -4.31 -0.73 -6.73
CA GLU A 86 -4.99 0.53 -6.40
C GLU A 86 -6.38 0.27 -5.79
N GLU A 87 -7.16 -0.67 -6.34
CA GLU A 87 -8.44 -1.11 -5.78
C GLU A 87 -8.27 -1.68 -4.36
N LEU A 88 -7.27 -2.55 -4.16
CA LEU A 88 -6.94 -3.09 -2.85
C LEU A 88 -6.59 -1.98 -1.85
N ILE A 89 -5.74 -1.01 -2.24
CA ILE A 89 -5.39 0.13 -1.40
C ILE A 89 -6.64 0.94 -1.05
N HIS A 90 -7.53 1.15 -2.01
CA HIS A 90 -8.79 1.88 -1.78
C HIS A 90 -9.72 1.16 -0.79
N GLU A 91 -9.75 -0.16 -0.79
CA GLU A 91 -10.49 -0.94 0.22
C GLU A 91 -9.83 -0.83 1.60
N MET A 92 -8.50 -0.96 1.65
CA MET A 92 -7.73 -0.96 2.89
C MET A 92 -7.71 0.38 3.62
N LYS A 93 -7.82 1.52 2.91
CA LYS A 93 -7.82 2.85 3.55
C LYS A 93 -9.01 3.09 4.48
N LYS A 94 -10.03 2.23 4.46
CA LYS A 94 -11.15 2.26 5.41
C LYS A 94 -10.73 1.86 6.81
N ASP A 95 -9.72 0.98 6.93
CA ASP A 95 -9.29 0.36 8.17
C ASP A 95 -7.88 0.81 8.60
N TYR A 96 -7.07 1.34 7.67
CA TYR A 96 -5.67 1.70 7.89
C TYR A 96 -5.35 3.11 7.43
N THR A 97 -4.45 3.78 8.14
CA THR A 97 -3.75 4.94 7.60
C THR A 97 -2.65 4.46 6.66
N ILE A 98 -2.69 4.88 5.40
CA ILE A 98 -1.75 4.43 4.37
C ILE A 98 -0.93 5.62 3.88
N VAL A 99 0.40 5.49 3.93
CA VAL A 99 1.34 6.46 3.35
C VAL A 99 2.05 5.78 2.19
N ILE A 100 1.96 6.39 1.01
CA ILE A 100 2.56 5.85 -0.22
C ILE A 100 3.55 6.87 -0.77
N VAL A 101 4.76 6.37 -1.09
CA VAL A 101 5.71 7.11 -1.91
C VAL A 101 5.58 6.61 -3.33
N THR A 102 5.39 7.51 -4.29
CA THR A 102 5.34 7.19 -5.72
C THR A 102 5.80 8.37 -6.56
N HIS A 103 6.46 8.10 -7.67
CA HIS A 103 6.76 9.08 -8.71
C HIS A 103 5.65 9.16 -9.77
N ASN A 104 4.64 8.29 -9.70
CA ASN A 104 3.52 8.28 -10.63
C ASN A 104 2.41 9.21 -10.16
N MET A 105 2.40 10.44 -10.70
CA MET A 105 1.39 11.46 -10.38
C MET A 105 -0.04 11.00 -10.64
N GLN A 106 -0.26 10.22 -11.70
CA GLN A 106 -1.61 9.72 -12.02
C GLN A 106 -2.09 8.72 -10.97
N GLN A 107 -1.19 7.88 -10.44
CA GLN A 107 -1.49 7.00 -9.33
C GLN A 107 -1.84 7.80 -8.07
N ALA A 108 -0.99 8.75 -7.69
CA ALA A 108 -1.25 9.61 -6.53
C ALA A 108 -2.61 10.31 -6.65
N ALA A 109 -2.94 10.88 -7.81
CA ALA A 109 -4.21 11.55 -8.06
C ALA A 109 -5.43 10.62 -7.91
N ARG A 110 -5.29 9.32 -8.22
CA ARG A 110 -6.41 8.36 -8.15
C ARG A 110 -6.69 7.82 -6.75
N ILE A 111 -5.63 7.56 -5.96
CA ILE A 111 -5.77 6.77 -4.74
C ILE A 111 -5.63 7.55 -3.44
N SER A 112 -4.96 8.71 -3.45
CA SER A 112 -4.71 9.46 -2.23
C SER A 112 -5.81 10.48 -1.91
N ASP A 113 -6.04 10.73 -0.62
CA ASP A 113 -6.92 11.77 -0.12
C ASP A 113 -6.15 13.08 0.05
N GLU A 114 -4.89 12.98 0.48
CA GLU A 114 -3.94 14.08 0.64
C GLU A 114 -2.63 13.75 -0.07
N THR A 115 -1.98 14.75 -0.62
CA THR A 115 -0.70 14.62 -1.35
C THR A 115 0.32 15.59 -0.81
N ALA A 116 1.54 15.07 -0.57
CA ALA A 116 2.71 15.85 -0.24
C ALA A 116 3.69 15.83 -1.43
N TYR A 117 4.05 16.99 -1.95
CA TYR A 117 5.08 17.12 -2.98
C TYR A 117 6.42 17.48 -2.35
N PHE A 118 7.41 16.62 -2.58
CA PHE A 118 8.79 16.82 -2.12
C PHE A 118 9.72 17.06 -3.31
N TYR A 119 10.62 18.03 -3.16
CA TYR A 119 11.68 18.29 -4.13
C TYR A 119 13.00 18.54 -3.41
N LEU A 120 14.05 17.84 -3.81
CA LEU A 120 15.40 17.91 -3.21
C LEU A 120 15.42 17.76 -1.67
N GLY A 121 14.50 16.94 -1.12
CA GLY A 121 14.41 16.68 0.31
C GLY A 121 13.55 17.71 1.09
N GLU A 122 13.04 18.73 0.42
CA GLU A 122 12.16 19.75 1.01
C GLU A 122 10.70 19.48 0.67
N LEU A 123 9.80 19.67 1.65
CA LEU A 123 8.36 19.65 1.44
C LEU A 123 7.95 20.96 0.77
N ILE A 124 7.58 20.89 -0.49
CA ILE A 124 7.16 22.05 -1.29
C ILE A 124 5.71 22.41 -1.02
N GLU A 125 4.84 21.41 -1.10
CA GLU A 125 3.40 21.61 -0.91
C GLU A 125 2.75 20.36 -0.31
N PHE A 126 1.74 20.57 0.53
CA PHE A 126 0.92 19.53 1.12
C PHE A 126 -0.54 19.97 1.18
N GLY A 127 -1.43 19.11 0.81
CA GLY A 127 -2.86 19.38 0.88
C GLY A 127 -3.72 18.29 0.26
N ARG A 128 -5.01 18.60 0.16
CA ARG A 128 -5.96 17.69 -0.50
C ARG A 128 -5.52 17.40 -1.94
N THR A 129 -5.58 16.14 -2.30
CA THR A 129 -5.13 15.66 -3.62
C THR A 129 -5.83 16.39 -4.78
N ASP A 130 -7.15 16.59 -4.68
CA ASP A 130 -7.90 17.31 -5.69
C ASP A 130 -7.37 18.75 -5.91
N ARG A 131 -7.00 19.47 -4.85
CA ARG A 131 -6.42 20.82 -4.93
C ARG A 131 -5.01 20.79 -5.51
N ILE A 132 -4.15 19.92 -5.01
CA ILE A 132 -2.76 19.79 -5.47
C ILE A 132 -2.71 19.57 -6.99
N PHE A 133 -3.57 18.70 -7.54
CA PHE A 133 -3.55 18.36 -8.96
C PHE A 133 -4.35 19.31 -9.88
N THR A 134 -5.25 20.12 -9.35
CA THR A 134 -6.07 21.04 -10.19
C THR A 134 -5.75 22.51 -10.00
N SER A 135 -5.29 22.92 -8.84
CA SER A 135 -5.04 24.33 -8.49
C SER A 135 -4.00 24.43 -7.37
N PRO A 136 -2.75 24.00 -7.64
CA PRO A 136 -1.67 24.09 -6.66
C PRO A 136 -1.37 25.55 -6.30
N GLU A 137 -0.91 25.77 -5.08
CA GLU A 137 -0.54 27.12 -4.59
C GLU A 137 0.90 27.47 -4.93
N LYS A 138 1.74 26.43 -5.17
CA LYS A 138 3.17 26.60 -5.47
C LYS A 138 3.43 26.41 -6.96
N LYS A 139 4.22 27.32 -7.51
CA LYS A 139 4.61 27.25 -8.91
C LYS A 139 5.42 25.99 -9.22
N GLU A 140 6.28 25.58 -8.30
CA GLU A 140 7.09 24.37 -8.42
C GLU A 140 6.21 23.10 -8.53
N THR A 141 5.09 23.07 -7.81
CA THR A 141 4.09 22.01 -7.91
C THR A 141 3.37 22.04 -9.27
N GLU A 142 2.95 23.24 -9.72
CA GLU A 142 2.33 23.44 -11.04
C GLU A 142 3.26 23.00 -12.17
N ASP A 143 4.51 23.42 -12.13
CA ASP A 143 5.51 23.07 -13.14
C ASP A 143 5.76 21.56 -13.17
N TYR A 144 5.81 20.91 -12.00
CA TYR A 144 5.94 19.45 -11.91
C TYR A 144 4.74 18.71 -12.52
N ILE A 145 3.52 19.09 -12.15
CA ILE A 145 2.27 18.43 -12.62
C ILE A 145 2.08 18.63 -14.13
N THR A 146 2.45 19.80 -14.65
CA THR A 146 2.31 20.14 -16.08
C THR A 146 3.47 19.65 -16.94
N GLY A 147 4.48 19.00 -16.35
CA GLY A 147 5.67 18.51 -17.06
C GLY A 147 6.60 19.63 -17.55
N ARG A 148 6.51 20.83 -16.98
CA ARG A 148 7.35 21.99 -17.32
C ARG A 148 8.65 22.04 -16.51
N PHE A 149 9.01 20.93 -15.88
CA PHE A 149 10.28 20.77 -15.19
C PHE A 149 11.42 20.68 -16.21
N GLY A 150 12.23 21.69 -16.31
CA GLY A 150 13.43 21.76 -17.14
C GLY A 150 14.32 22.91 -16.70
#